data_031632d470ec6cc0355d220cd004a4de
#
_entry.id   031632d470ec6cc0355d220cd004a4de
#
_cell.length_a   1.000
_cell.length_b   1.000
_cell.length_c   1.000
_cell.angle_alpha   90.00
_cell.angle_beta   90.00
_cell.angle_gamma   90.00
#
_symmetry.space_group_name_H-M   'P 1'
#
loop_
_entity.id
_entity.type
_entity.pdbx_description
1 polymer ?
#
loop_
_entity_poly.entity_id
_entity_poly.type
_entity_poly.pdbx_seq_one_letter_code
_entity_poly.pdbx_strand_id
1 'polypeptide(L)'
;LKQVLLASERAAELTRGLLTFSRRQPIQRRPIDLNEVIRGLLTLLRRLIREAIEIDFVPGHELGTINADLAQVEQMLVNLCVNAADAIAEVGRITIETENVKLNGAYVKAHPWARPGRYVLLSVTDSGAGMSPEVRERVFEPFFTTKAPGKGTGLGLAMVYGIVKQHDGMIHVYSEEGRGSTFKIYLPIVERAASSVGG
;
A
#
# COMPACT_ATOMS: atom_id res chain seq x y z
N LEU A 1 -12.64 6.08 33.77
CA LEU A 1 -11.31 6.53 33.33
C LEU A 1 -10.83 5.79 32.07
N LYS A 2 -10.83 4.43 32.00
CA LYS A 2 -10.43 3.66 30.79
C LYS A 2 -11.19 4.02 29.52
N GLN A 3 -12.51 4.24 29.61
CA GLN A 3 -13.34 4.63 28.44
C GLN A 3 -13.02 6.03 27.91
N VAL A 4 -12.65 6.96 28.79
CA VAL A 4 -12.27 8.33 28.42
C VAL A 4 -10.91 8.35 27.75
N LEU A 5 -9.95 7.55 28.23
CA LEU A 5 -8.64 7.39 27.57
C LEU A 5 -8.77 6.79 26.16
N LEU A 6 -9.56 5.72 26.01
CA LEU A 6 -9.85 5.10 24.71
C LEU A 6 -10.55 6.07 23.74
N ALA A 7 -11.48 6.89 24.24
CA ALA A 7 -12.14 7.91 23.42
C ALA A 7 -11.17 9.02 22.98
N SER A 8 -10.26 9.42 23.86
CA SER A 8 -9.22 10.43 23.57
C SER A 8 -8.18 9.91 22.56
N GLU A 9 -7.72 8.67 22.70
CA GLU A 9 -6.83 8.03 21.73
C GLU A 9 -7.49 7.92 20.34
N ARG A 10 -8.77 7.53 20.29
CA ARG A 10 -9.56 7.48 19.05
C ARG A 10 -9.74 8.84 18.40
N ALA A 11 -10.04 9.87 19.19
CA ALA A 11 -10.14 11.24 18.70
C ALA A 11 -8.79 11.73 18.14
N ALA A 12 -7.68 11.37 18.77
CA ALA A 12 -6.33 11.70 18.31
C ALA A 12 -5.96 10.93 17.02
N GLU A 13 -6.37 9.66 16.87
CA GLU A 13 -6.18 8.90 15.62
C GLU A 13 -7.05 9.44 14.48
N LEU A 14 -8.34 9.71 14.73
CA LEU A 14 -9.23 10.35 13.76
C LEU A 14 -8.73 11.73 13.37
N THR A 15 -8.25 12.53 14.31
CA THR A 15 -7.70 13.86 14.05
C THR A 15 -6.41 13.77 13.25
N ARG A 16 -5.52 12.81 13.55
CA ARG A 16 -4.31 12.54 12.74
C ARG A 16 -4.66 12.06 11.34
N GLY A 17 -5.62 11.14 11.20
CA GLY A 17 -6.11 10.67 9.91
C GLY A 17 -6.71 11.82 9.08
N LEU A 18 -7.57 12.65 9.68
CA LEU A 18 -8.16 13.83 9.03
C LEU A 18 -7.10 14.92 8.71
N LEU A 19 -6.12 15.14 9.58
CA LEU A 19 -5.03 16.08 9.34
C LEU A 19 -4.09 15.61 8.23
N THR A 20 -3.86 14.31 8.09
CA THR A 20 -3.08 13.73 6.98
C THR A 20 -3.85 13.86 5.66
N PHE A 21 -5.17 13.72 5.69
CA PHE A 21 -6.04 13.95 4.53
C PHE A 21 -6.20 15.44 4.20
N SER A 22 -6.18 16.32 5.22
CA SER A 22 -6.40 17.78 5.09
C SER A 22 -5.12 18.59 4.89
N ARG A 23 -3.97 18.13 5.40
CA ARG A 23 -2.70 18.79 5.16
C ARG A 23 -2.19 18.46 3.76
N ARG A 24 -2.44 19.37 2.83
CA ARG A 24 -1.64 19.54 1.62
C ARG A 24 -0.20 19.93 2.02
N GLN A 25 0.56 19.04 2.68
CA GLN A 25 2.00 19.21 2.64
C GLN A 25 2.41 19.11 1.17
N PRO A 26 3.21 20.05 0.64
CA PRO A 26 3.68 19.95 -0.72
C PRO A 26 4.40 18.61 -0.88
N ILE A 27 3.91 17.78 -1.80
CA ILE A 27 4.45 16.45 -2.09
C ILE A 27 5.89 16.65 -2.57
N GLN A 28 6.84 16.09 -1.85
CA GLN A 28 8.26 16.16 -2.22
C GLN A 28 8.65 14.92 -3.01
N ARG A 29 8.23 14.88 -4.27
CA ARG A 29 8.59 13.79 -5.16
C ARG A 29 10.08 13.85 -5.51
N ARG A 30 10.75 12.71 -5.41
CA ARG A 30 12.13 12.50 -5.84
C ARG A 30 12.28 11.11 -6.46
N PRO A 31 13.30 10.90 -7.31
CA PRO A 31 13.62 9.56 -7.80
C PRO A 31 13.99 8.65 -6.63
N ILE A 32 13.30 7.53 -6.48
CA ILE A 32 13.57 6.51 -5.44
C ILE A 32 13.59 5.11 -6.04
N ASP A 33 14.40 4.24 -5.43
CA ASP A 33 14.36 2.80 -5.63
C ASP A 33 13.44 2.18 -4.59
N LEU A 34 12.34 1.56 -5.04
CA LEU A 34 11.34 0.98 -4.15
C LEU A 34 11.91 -0.21 -3.35
N ASN A 35 12.85 -0.97 -3.92
CA ASN A 35 13.49 -2.06 -3.20
C ASN A 35 14.27 -1.56 -1.98
N GLU A 36 14.98 -0.43 -2.10
CA GLU A 36 15.72 0.17 -0.98
C GLU A 36 14.76 0.66 0.11
N VAL A 37 13.65 1.28 -0.28
CA VAL A 37 12.61 1.73 0.67
C VAL A 37 12.05 0.54 1.45
N ILE A 38 11.68 -0.54 0.76
CA ILE A 38 11.13 -1.75 1.41
C ILE A 38 12.16 -2.36 2.36
N ARG A 39 13.42 -2.53 1.93
CA ARG A 39 14.49 -3.06 2.80
C ARG A 39 14.65 -2.24 4.09
N GLY A 40 14.62 -0.92 3.97
CA GLY A 40 14.68 -0.02 5.13
C GLY A 40 13.51 -0.20 6.11
N LEU A 41 12.31 -0.50 5.59
CA LEU A 41 11.11 -0.67 6.40
C LEU A 41 10.97 -2.06 7.04
N LEU A 42 11.62 -3.11 6.53
CA LEU A 42 11.42 -4.48 7.02
C LEU A 42 11.62 -4.62 8.54
N THR A 43 12.62 -3.94 9.11
CA THR A 43 12.87 -4.00 10.55
C THR A 43 11.73 -3.38 11.36
N LEU A 44 11.15 -2.28 10.87
CA LEU A 44 10.00 -1.64 11.49
C LEU A 44 8.76 -2.53 11.38
N LEU A 45 8.49 -3.07 10.18
CA LEU A 45 7.34 -3.94 9.93
C LEU A 45 7.37 -5.18 10.81
N ARG A 46 8.53 -5.83 10.97
CA ARG A 46 8.72 -6.99 11.87
C ARG A 46 8.48 -6.67 13.35
N ARG A 47 8.61 -5.40 13.76
CA ARG A 47 8.29 -4.96 15.13
C ARG A 47 6.82 -4.60 15.31
N LEU A 48 6.17 -4.11 14.26
CA LEU A 48 4.76 -3.72 14.29
C LEU A 48 3.82 -4.92 14.16
N ILE A 49 4.24 -5.93 13.42
CA ILE A 49 3.44 -7.10 13.09
C ILE A 49 3.78 -8.23 14.07
N ARG A 50 2.76 -8.98 14.45
CA ARG A 50 2.90 -10.12 15.38
C ARG A 50 3.93 -11.12 14.88
N GLU A 51 4.74 -11.65 15.78
CA GLU A 51 5.81 -12.63 15.48
C GLU A 51 5.30 -13.90 14.78
N ALA A 52 4.03 -14.26 14.99
CA ALA A 52 3.39 -15.39 14.33
C ALA A 52 3.10 -15.18 12.83
N ILE A 53 3.34 -13.98 12.31
CA ILE A 53 3.15 -13.66 10.89
C ILE A 53 4.51 -13.47 10.23
N GLU A 54 4.83 -14.34 9.29
CA GLU A 54 6.06 -14.26 8.50
C GLU A 54 5.96 -13.13 7.47
N ILE A 55 7.03 -12.34 7.31
CA ILE A 55 7.12 -11.28 6.31
C ILE A 55 8.25 -11.63 5.35
N ASP A 56 7.88 -11.94 4.11
CA ASP A 56 8.80 -12.20 3.01
C ASP A 56 8.89 -11.00 2.06
N PHE A 57 10.09 -10.71 1.60
CA PHE A 57 10.32 -9.72 0.56
C PHE A 57 11.05 -10.34 -0.62
N VAL A 58 10.43 -10.28 -1.79
CA VAL A 58 10.96 -10.76 -3.07
C VAL A 58 11.24 -9.55 -3.96
N PRO A 59 12.48 -9.02 -3.97
CA PRO A 59 12.84 -7.86 -4.77
C PRO A 59 12.94 -8.20 -6.26
N GLY A 60 12.33 -7.37 -7.10
CA GLY A 60 12.54 -7.43 -8.55
C GLY A 60 13.96 -7.06 -8.94
N HIS A 61 14.45 -7.72 -10.00
CA HIS A 61 15.78 -7.45 -10.55
C HIS A 61 15.77 -6.16 -11.37
N GLU A 62 16.83 -5.34 -11.24
CA GLU A 62 16.99 -4.06 -11.98
C GLU A 62 15.72 -3.21 -11.97
N LEU A 63 15.16 -3.01 -10.78
CA LEU A 63 13.89 -2.30 -10.63
C LEU A 63 14.00 -0.87 -11.15
N GLY A 64 13.00 -0.44 -11.93
CA GLY A 64 12.91 0.92 -12.44
C GLY A 64 12.77 1.94 -11.33
N THR A 65 13.29 3.14 -11.56
CA THR A 65 13.14 4.27 -10.63
C THR A 65 11.74 4.86 -10.73
N ILE A 66 11.12 5.17 -9.61
CA ILE A 66 9.85 5.90 -9.54
C ILE A 66 10.07 7.31 -8.99
N ASN A 67 9.23 8.27 -9.38
CA ASN A 67 9.26 9.63 -8.83
C ASN A 67 8.19 9.77 -7.76
N ALA A 68 8.60 9.65 -6.48
CA ALA A 68 7.66 9.56 -5.37
C ALA A 68 8.13 10.30 -4.12
N ASP A 69 7.19 10.63 -3.25
CA ASP A 69 7.45 11.10 -1.89
C ASP A 69 7.72 9.92 -0.98
N LEU A 70 8.93 9.87 -0.42
CA LEU A 70 9.38 8.76 0.41
C LEU A 70 8.46 8.50 1.59
N ALA A 71 8.06 9.53 2.32
CA ALA A 71 7.24 9.38 3.51
C ALA A 71 5.84 8.83 3.19
N GLN A 72 5.28 9.23 2.03
CA GLN A 72 4.00 8.70 1.56
C GLN A 72 4.11 7.24 1.11
N VAL A 73 5.21 6.86 0.45
CA VAL A 73 5.44 5.45 0.05
C VAL A 73 5.62 4.57 1.29
N GLU A 74 6.37 5.02 2.28
CA GLU A 74 6.52 4.32 3.57
C GLU A 74 5.17 4.16 4.29
N GLN A 75 4.37 5.22 4.34
CA GLN A 75 3.02 5.19 4.92
C GLN A 75 2.09 4.21 4.20
N MET A 76 2.16 4.17 2.87
CA MET A 76 1.40 3.23 2.04
C MET A 76 1.76 1.78 2.38
N LEU A 77 3.06 1.47 2.44
CA LEU A 77 3.57 0.13 2.78
C LEU A 77 3.14 -0.29 4.19
N VAL A 78 3.29 0.58 5.19
CA VAL A 78 2.87 0.30 6.57
C VAL A 78 1.36 0.02 6.63
N ASN A 79 0.53 0.84 5.98
CA ASN A 79 -0.92 0.63 5.96
C ASN A 79 -1.32 -0.70 5.32
N LEU A 80 -0.68 -1.07 4.20
CA LEU A 80 -0.93 -2.35 3.55
C LEU A 80 -0.55 -3.53 4.44
N CYS A 81 0.66 -3.50 5.03
CA CYS A 81 1.15 -4.59 5.87
C CYS A 81 0.37 -4.73 7.19
N VAL A 82 -0.04 -3.62 7.81
CA VAL A 82 -0.89 -3.65 9.01
C VAL A 82 -2.28 -4.20 8.67
N ASN A 83 -2.89 -3.80 7.55
CA ASN A 83 -4.17 -4.36 7.12
C ASN A 83 -4.06 -5.85 6.79
N ALA A 84 -2.98 -6.28 6.15
CA ALA A 84 -2.69 -7.69 5.89
C ALA A 84 -2.57 -8.50 7.20
N ALA A 85 -1.83 -7.97 8.19
CA ALA A 85 -1.68 -8.60 9.49
C ALA A 85 -3.01 -8.71 10.26
N ASP A 86 -3.87 -7.71 10.15
CA ASP A 86 -5.20 -7.71 10.76
C ASP A 86 -6.15 -8.74 10.12
N ALA A 87 -5.97 -9.05 8.84
CA ALA A 87 -6.74 -10.06 8.12
C ALA A 87 -6.32 -11.51 8.47
N ILE A 88 -5.12 -11.71 9.03
CA ILE A 88 -4.59 -13.01 9.45
C ILE A 88 -5.00 -13.26 10.90
N ALA A 89 -5.73 -14.36 11.17
CA ALA A 89 -6.25 -14.65 12.51
C ALA A 89 -5.15 -15.04 13.51
N GLU A 90 -4.35 -16.05 13.20
CA GLU A 90 -3.35 -16.60 14.12
C GLU A 90 -1.96 -16.61 13.52
N VAL A 91 -1.68 -17.52 12.61
CA VAL A 91 -0.41 -17.70 11.92
C VAL A 91 -0.61 -17.45 10.44
N GLY A 92 0.35 -16.85 9.77
CA GLY A 92 0.25 -16.64 8.34
C GLY A 92 1.46 -15.94 7.76
N ARG A 93 1.29 -15.45 6.54
CA ARG A 93 2.38 -14.86 5.76
C ARG A 93 1.92 -13.60 5.06
N ILE A 94 2.82 -12.64 5.01
CA ILE A 94 2.72 -11.44 4.17
C ILE A 94 3.90 -11.49 3.20
N THR A 95 3.60 -11.48 1.91
CA THR A 95 4.63 -11.42 0.87
C THR A 95 4.60 -10.08 0.18
N ILE A 96 5.73 -9.40 0.15
CA ILE A 96 5.92 -8.13 -0.56
C ILE A 96 6.79 -8.44 -1.78
N GLU A 97 6.32 -8.10 -2.98
CA GLU A 97 7.04 -8.36 -4.22
C GLU A 97 7.11 -7.09 -5.06
N THR A 98 8.20 -6.94 -5.78
CA THR A 98 8.38 -5.85 -6.75
C THR A 98 8.82 -6.41 -8.10
N GLU A 99 8.33 -5.83 -9.19
CA GLU A 99 8.77 -6.17 -10.54
C GLU A 99 8.58 -5.01 -11.52
N ASN A 100 9.33 -5.03 -12.63
CA ASN A 100 9.07 -4.13 -13.75
C ASN A 100 8.01 -4.73 -14.66
N VAL A 101 6.96 -3.98 -14.96
CA VAL A 101 5.90 -4.43 -15.87
C VAL A 101 5.65 -3.42 -16.97
N LYS A 102 5.28 -3.94 -18.16
CA LYS A 102 4.82 -3.12 -19.27
C LYS A 102 3.37 -3.50 -19.60
N LEU A 103 2.45 -2.57 -19.33
CA LEU A 103 1.06 -2.74 -19.69
C LEU A 103 0.86 -2.26 -21.13
N ASN A 104 0.43 -3.16 -22.01
CA ASN A 104 0.17 -2.86 -23.41
C ASN A 104 -1.33 -2.67 -23.68
N GLY A 105 -1.67 -2.27 -24.91
CA GLY A 105 -3.06 -2.04 -25.29
C GLY A 105 -3.97 -3.26 -25.18
N ALA A 106 -3.44 -4.48 -25.35
CA ALA A 106 -4.22 -5.71 -25.19
C ALA A 106 -4.59 -5.95 -23.72
N TYR A 107 -3.64 -5.71 -22.81
CA TYR A 107 -3.88 -5.80 -21.37
C TYR A 107 -4.95 -4.78 -20.91
N VAL A 108 -4.84 -3.54 -21.38
CA VAL A 108 -5.77 -2.46 -21.03
C VAL A 108 -7.19 -2.73 -21.55
N LYS A 109 -7.34 -3.37 -22.72
CA LYS A 109 -8.66 -3.79 -23.21
C LYS A 109 -9.35 -4.79 -22.31
N ALA A 110 -8.58 -5.71 -21.70
CA ALA A 110 -9.10 -6.69 -20.75
C ALA A 110 -9.27 -6.14 -19.32
N HIS A 111 -8.61 -5.01 -19.01
CA HIS A 111 -8.58 -4.42 -17.66
C HIS A 111 -8.88 -2.91 -17.74
N PRO A 112 -10.16 -2.49 -17.73
CA PRO A 112 -10.56 -1.08 -17.93
C PRO A 112 -9.96 -0.08 -16.90
N TRP A 113 -9.52 -0.58 -15.75
CA TRP A 113 -8.86 0.23 -14.73
C TRP A 113 -7.39 0.55 -15.07
N ALA A 114 -6.77 -0.21 -15.98
CA ALA A 114 -5.36 -0.08 -16.32
C ALA A 114 -5.12 0.99 -17.40
N ARG A 115 -3.92 1.57 -17.37
CA ARG A 115 -3.40 2.49 -18.39
C ARG A 115 -2.13 1.91 -19.00
N PRO A 116 -1.90 2.07 -20.32
CA PRO A 116 -0.68 1.57 -20.95
C PRO A 116 0.53 2.35 -20.43
N GLY A 117 1.68 1.67 -20.34
CA GLY A 117 2.92 2.29 -19.86
C GLY A 117 3.88 1.30 -19.23
N ARG A 118 4.99 1.83 -18.72
CA ARG A 118 6.01 1.10 -17.95
C ARG A 118 5.85 1.45 -16.48
N TYR A 119 5.76 0.43 -15.63
CA TYR A 119 5.51 0.58 -14.21
C TYR A 119 6.44 -0.29 -13.38
N VAL A 120 6.73 0.17 -12.18
CA VAL A 120 7.09 -0.70 -11.08
C VAL A 120 5.78 -1.22 -10.49
N LEU A 121 5.59 -2.53 -10.48
CA LEU A 121 4.52 -3.21 -9.77
C LEU A 121 5.01 -3.57 -8.38
N LEU A 122 4.29 -3.09 -7.37
CA LEU A 122 4.38 -3.54 -5.99
C LEU A 122 3.17 -4.43 -5.70
N SER A 123 3.41 -5.66 -5.28
CA SER A 123 2.38 -6.58 -4.82
C SER A 123 2.56 -6.84 -3.33
N VAL A 124 1.47 -6.70 -2.56
CA VAL A 124 1.42 -7.09 -1.15
C VAL A 124 0.33 -8.14 -1.01
N THR A 125 0.75 -9.37 -0.70
CA THR A 125 -0.14 -10.53 -0.59
C THR A 125 -0.19 -11.01 0.85
N ASP A 126 -1.39 -11.25 1.38
CA ASP A 126 -1.61 -11.87 2.68
C ASP A 126 -2.30 -13.23 2.55
N SER A 127 -2.07 -14.11 3.52
CA SER A 127 -2.74 -15.39 3.67
C SER A 127 -3.95 -15.33 4.62
N GLY A 128 -4.58 -14.15 4.72
CA GLY A 128 -5.65 -13.89 5.67
C GLY A 128 -7.03 -14.40 5.22
N ALA A 129 -8.06 -13.87 5.85
CA ALA A 129 -9.45 -14.27 5.60
C ALA A 129 -9.97 -13.92 4.20
N GLY A 130 -9.30 -13.02 3.48
CA GLY A 130 -9.81 -12.52 2.21
C GLY A 130 -11.05 -11.64 2.35
N MET A 131 -11.67 -11.34 1.21
CA MET A 131 -12.82 -10.43 1.13
C MET A 131 -13.88 -10.98 0.18
N SER A 132 -15.16 -10.77 0.54
CA SER A 132 -16.27 -10.98 -0.38
C SER A 132 -16.26 -9.96 -1.52
N PRO A 133 -16.94 -10.21 -2.64
CA PRO A 133 -17.06 -9.26 -3.74
C PRO A 133 -17.57 -7.88 -3.28
N GLU A 134 -18.58 -7.86 -2.41
CA GLU A 134 -19.19 -6.63 -1.89
C GLU A 134 -18.20 -5.81 -1.04
N VAL A 135 -17.39 -6.47 -0.21
CA VAL A 135 -16.33 -5.83 0.58
C VAL A 135 -15.23 -5.28 -0.34
N ARG A 136 -14.82 -6.09 -1.33
CA ARG A 136 -13.77 -5.72 -2.28
C ARG A 136 -14.11 -4.48 -3.10
N GLU A 137 -15.37 -4.31 -3.50
CA GLU A 137 -15.82 -3.12 -4.23
C GLU A 137 -15.70 -1.83 -3.41
N ARG A 138 -15.84 -1.94 -2.09
CA ARG A 138 -15.89 -0.80 -1.17
C ARG A 138 -14.61 -0.58 -0.36
N VAL A 139 -13.62 -1.45 -0.51
CA VAL A 139 -12.43 -1.50 0.37
C VAL A 139 -11.63 -0.18 0.40
N PHE A 140 -11.72 0.65 -0.63
CA PHE A 140 -11.08 1.96 -0.71
C PHE A 140 -11.97 3.14 -0.32
N GLU A 141 -13.25 2.90 0.05
CA GLU A 141 -14.13 3.95 0.53
C GLU A 141 -13.66 4.46 1.89
N PRO A 142 -13.56 5.79 2.10
CA PRO A 142 -13.25 6.35 3.41
C PRO A 142 -14.25 5.87 4.47
N PHE A 143 -13.74 5.53 5.66
CA PHE A 143 -14.50 5.04 6.81
C PHE A 143 -15.14 3.66 6.64
N PHE A 144 -14.99 3.00 5.50
CA PHE A 144 -15.45 1.63 5.32
C PHE A 144 -14.55 0.65 6.09
N THR A 145 -15.16 -0.17 6.92
CA THR A 145 -14.46 -1.22 7.69
C THR A 145 -15.39 -2.39 8.00
N THR A 146 -14.86 -3.60 7.94
CA THR A 146 -15.52 -4.83 8.38
C THR A 146 -15.13 -5.21 9.81
N LYS A 147 -14.21 -4.47 10.44
CA LYS A 147 -13.76 -4.70 11.81
C LYS A 147 -14.81 -4.24 12.80
N ALA A 148 -14.82 -4.87 13.99
CA ALA A 148 -15.72 -4.49 15.07
C ALA A 148 -15.62 -2.98 15.41
N PRO A 149 -16.71 -2.35 15.87
CA PRO A 149 -16.72 -0.94 16.24
C PRO A 149 -15.54 -0.58 17.16
N GLY A 150 -14.72 0.38 16.71
CA GLY A 150 -13.54 0.85 17.44
C GLY A 150 -12.25 0.07 17.23
N LYS A 151 -12.22 -0.95 16.37
CA LYS A 151 -11.00 -1.69 16.01
C LYS A 151 -10.44 -1.33 14.62
N GLY A 152 -11.08 -0.44 13.90
CA GLY A 152 -10.63 0.05 12.60
C GLY A 152 -11.19 1.43 12.30
N THR A 153 -10.35 2.33 11.79
CA THR A 153 -10.77 3.68 11.40
C THR A 153 -11.43 3.71 10.02
N GLY A 154 -11.24 2.67 9.19
CA GLY A 154 -11.65 2.64 7.79
C GLY A 154 -10.90 3.63 6.90
N LEU A 155 -9.79 4.21 7.37
CA LEU A 155 -9.02 5.21 6.61
C LEU A 155 -7.74 4.66 5.98
N GLY A 156 -7.20 3.53 6.46
CA GLY A 156 -5.91 3.01 6.03
C GLY A 156 -5.85 2.74 4.52
N LEU A 157 -6.81 2.00 3.96
CA LEU A 157 -6.83 1.68 2.53
C LEU A 157 -7.30 2.86 1.66
N ALA A 158 -8.15 3.74 2.18
CA ALA A 158 -8.48 5.00 1.52
C ALA A 158 -7.25 5.90 1.37
N MET A 159 -6.37 5.95 2.39
CA MET A 159 -5.08 6.65 2.32
C MET A 159 -4.15 6.01 1.30
N VAL A 160 -4.04 4.68 1.27
CA VAL A 160 -3.27 3.97 0.24
C VAL A 160 -3.74 4.37 -1.15
N TYR A 161 -5.05 4.35 -1.40
CA TYR A 161 -5.63 4.76 -2.68
C TYR A 161 -5.26 6.21 -3.02
N GLY A 162 -5.41 7.14 -2.07
CA GLY A 162 -5.05 8.55 -2.25
C GLY A 162 -3.59 8.75 -2.59
N ILE A 163 -2.67 8.09 -1.87
CA ILE A 163 -1.23 8.13 -2.12
C ILE A 163 -0.92 7.62 -3.54
N VAL A 164 -1.47 6.47 -3.93
CA VAL A 164 -1.24 5.92 -5.27
C VAL A 164 -1.69 6.88 -6.35
N LYS A 165 -2.88 7.49 -6.20
CA LYS A 165 -3.40 8.49 -7.16
C LYS A 165 -2.55 9.75 -7.21
N GLN A 166 -2.06 10.22 -6.07
CA GLN A 166 -1.15 11.37 -5.99
C GLN A 166 0.21 11.11 -6.68
N HIS A 167 0.59 9.85 -6.89
CA HIS A 167 1.80 9.45 -7.61
C HIS A 167 1.52 8.97 -9.05
N ASP A 168 0.37 9.34 -9.61
CA ASP A 168 -0.06 8.97 -10.97
C ASP A 168 -0.16 7.46 -11.18
N GLY A 169 -0.23 6.71 -10.08
CA GLY A 169 -0.29 5.26 -10.06
C GLY A 169 -1.70 4.70 -10.23
N MET A 170 -1.75 3.36 -10.23
CA MET A 170 -2.98 2.58 -10.24
C MET A 170 -2.90 1.53 -9.14
N ILE A 171 -4.04 1.21 -8.54
CA ILE A 171 -4.16 0.14 -7.56
C ILE A 171 -5.32 -0.78 -7.93
N HIS A 172 -5.10 -2.06 -7.79
CA HIS A 172 -6.12 -3.09 -7.95
C HIS A 172 -5.99 -4.15 -6.86
N VAL A 173 -7.11 -4.75 -6.45
CA VAL A 173 -7.15 -5.78 -5.41
C VAL A 173 -7.76 -7.06 -5.95
N TYR A 174 -7.07 -8.17 -5.71
CA TYR A 174 -7.55 -9.53 -5.90
C TYR A 174 -7.76 -10.13 -4.52
N SER A 175 -8.93 -10.70 -4.28
CA SER A 175 -9.24 -11.34 -3.01
C SER A 175 -10.38 -12.31 -3.16
N GLU A 176 -10.29 -13.43 -2.45
CA GLU A 176 -11.33 -14.44 -2.30
C GLU A 176 -11.43 -14.80 -0.82
N GLU A 177 -12.65 -15.00 -0.32
CA GLU A 177 -12.87 -15.44 1.06
C GLU A 177 -12.13 -16.74 1.35
N GLY A 178 -11.39 -16.76 2.46
CA GLY A 178 -10.58 -17.90 2.89
C GLY A 178 -9.25 -18.09 2.15
N ARG A 179 -8.90 -17.21 1.19
CA ARG A 179 -7.67 -17.32 0.39
C ARG A 179 -6.72 -16.15 0.51
N GLY A 180 -7.10 -15.14 1.33
CA GLY A 180 -6.32 -13.93 1.49
C GLY A 180 -6.56 -12.89 0.42
N SER A 181 -5.69 -11.89 0.39
CA SER A 181 -5.79 -10.78 -0.56
C SER A 181 -4.44 -10.42 -1.16
N THR A 182 -4.47 -9.88 -2.37
CA THR A 182 -3.30 -9.31 -3.06
C THR A 182 -3.63 -7.90 -3.53
N PHE A 183 -2.94 -6.92 -2.99
CA PHE A 183 -2.99 -5.55 -3.46
C PHE A 183 -1.87 -5.31 -4.47
N LYS A 184 -2.23 -4.93 -5.69
CA LYS A 184 -1.31 -4.62 -6.79
C LYS A 184 -1.29 -3.14 -7.07
N ILE A 185 -0.12 -2.51 -6.91
CA ILE A 185 0.10 -1.08 -7.07
C ILE A 185 1.09 -0.87 -8.21
N TYR A 186 0.69 -0.07 -9.19
CA TYR A 186 1.47 0.24 -10.37
C TYR A 186 1.93 1.69 -10.28
N LEU A 187 3.22 1.93 -10.11
CA LEU A 187 3.83 3.25 -10.03
C LEU A 187 4.62 3.52 -11.32
N PRO A 188 4.41 4.66 -12.01
CA PRO A 188 5.08 4.95 -13.26
C PRO A 188 6.61 4.95 -13.10
N ILE A 189 7.31 4.24 -14.01
CA ILE A 189 8.76 4.33 -14.12
C ILE A 189 9.12 5.67 -14.75
N VAL A 190 10.04 6.41 -14.11
CA VAL A 190 10.65 7.60 -14.71
C VAL A 190 11.99 7.23 -15.33
N GLU A 191 12.23 7.71 -16.54
CA GLU A 191 13.56 7.56 -17.13
C GLU A 191 14.54 8.37 -16.27
N ARG A 192 15.62 7.71 -15.85
CA ARG A 192 16.74 8.44 -15.25
C ARG A 192 17.19 9.46 -16.27
N ALA A 193 17.05 10.75 -15.94
CA ALA A 193 17.71 11.77 -16.73
C ALA A 193 19.18 11.33 -16.88
N ALA A 194 19.60 11.06 -18.09
CA ALA A 194 20.99 10.75 -18.36
C ALA A 194 21.79 11.90 -17.76
N SER A 195 22.59 11.60 -16.75
CA SER A 195 23.52 12.57 -16.20
C SER A 195 24.38 13.02 -17.39
N SER A 196 24.14 14.23 -17.88
CA SER A 196 25.02 14.88 -18.82
C SER A 196 26.35 15.04 -18.09
N VAL A 197 27.23 14.06 -18.25
CA VAL A 197 28.64 14.22 -18.01
C VAL A 197 29.09 15.18 -19.09
N GLY A 198 29.02 16.47 -18.79
CA GLY A 198 29.70 17.50 -19.54
C GLY A 198 31.17 17.34 -19.29
N GLY A 199 31.91 17.18 -20.39
CA GLY A 199 33.36 17.17 -20.44
C GLY A 199 33.98 18.54 -20.05
#